data_b65389939c072f09dfb9e1350cd11727
#
_entry.id   b65389939c072f09dfb9e1350cd11727
#
_cell.length_a   1.000
_cell.length_b   1.000
_cell.length_c   1.000
_cell.angle_alpha   90.00
_cell.angle_beta   90.00
_cell.angle_gamma   90.00
#
_symmetry.space_group_name_H-M   'P 1'
#
loop_
_entity.id
_entity.type
_entity.pdbx_description
1 polymer ?
#
loop_
_entity_poly.entity_id
_entity_poly.type
_entity_poly.pdbx_seq_one_letter_code
_entity_poly.pdbx_strand_id
1 'polypeptide(L)'
;MRQMFKVPLILNLTALLAVIWIIVPAPGYQIWLFSVAVSEWSLWFAALALLGIIAGLFSRTVNGQGNLWLLSSVIGSLAFIISLYPFFSVLSIAREQNISLSLKTYFNGIWKESNSSAKELKDFTTYTYAHADGEGLQLDVYLPTVNAANGASVIVVHEGSWNGGARSDFPQWNRWLAAQGYTVFDIDYRVAPQPNYLTATGDVKCAVRWVKSHAAEFKISPERISLLGRSAGAHLALLAAYSAGDARLPATCAEENVTNENVRAVVSFYAPTDLPWAYDNPANRLVIDGPATLSRFLGGSPHESDEIRERFIFASPTAHVTSDTPPTLLIHGGQDQLVRSENMMRLAGKLKEANATHKTLFIPYAQHGFDYNFNGWGAQIVQSEILGFLHENIQTR
;
A
#
# COMPACT_ATOMS: atom_id res chain seq x y z
N MET A 1 7.00 -34.83 34.98
CA MET A 1 5.62 -34.32 35.18
C MET A 1 5.50 -32.80 35.33
N ARG A 2 6.25 -32.12 36.26
CA ARG A 2 6.16 -30.63 36.41
C ARG A 2 6.48 -29.80 35.12
N GLN A 3 7.22 -30.32 34.17
CA GLN A 3 7.55 -29.58 32.92
C GLN A 3 6.41 -29.56 31.92
N MET A 4 5.54 -30.57 31.86
CA MET A 4 4.43 -30.63 30.89
C MET A 4 3.37 -29.55 31.12
N PHE A 5 3.25 -28.95 32.32
CA PHE A 5 2.28 -27.88 32.61
C PHE A 5 2.68 -26.51 32.12
N LYS A 6 3.97 -26.32 31.84
CA LYS A 6 4.48 -25.02 31.37
C LYS A 6 4.28 -24.83 29.88
N VAL A 7 4.18 -25.93 29.12
CA VAL A 7 4.08 -25.87 27.65
C VAL A 7 2.83 -25.11 27.16
N PRO A 8 1.59 -25.42 27.63
CA PRO A 8 0.40 -24.66 27.21
C PRO A 8 0.48 -23.18 27.58
N LEU A 9 0.98 -22.88 28.77
CA LEU A 9 1.14 -21.49 29.23
C LEU A 9 2.17 -20.73 28.36
N ILE A 10 3.29 -21.37 28.03
CA ILE A 10 4.32 -20.77 27.16
C ILE A 10 3.74 -20.53 25.76
N LEU A 11 3.04 -21.50 25.18
CA LEU A 11 2.41 -21.34 23.84
C LEU A 11 1.43 -20.16 23.83
N ASN A 12 0.53 -20.11 24.80
CA ASN A 12 -0.46 -19.05 24.88
C ASN A 12 0.14 -17.67 25.17
N LEU A 13 1.17 -17.62 26.01
CA LEU A 13 1.89 -16.37 26.31
C LEU A 13 2.65 -15.87 25.05
N THR A 14 3.30 -16.78 24.32
CA THR A 14 3.97 -16.44 23.06
C THR A 14 2.97 -15.93 22.03
N ALA A 15 1.81 -16.61 21.89
CA ALA A 15 0.75 -16.14 21.01
C ALA A 15 0.26 -14.73 21.42
N LEU A 16 -0.01 -14.49 22.69
CA LEU A 16 -0.48 -13.19 23.17
C LEU A 16 0.56 -12.07 22.95
N LEU A 17 1.84 -12.33 23.27
CA LEU A 17 2.93 -11.38 23.05
C LEU A 17 3.14 -11.05 21.57
N ALA A 18 2.83 -11.99 20.67
CA ALA A 18 2.84 -11.73 19.25
C ALA A 18 1.65 -10.87 18.81
N VAL A 19 0.41 -11.30 19.14
CA VAL A 19 -0.80 -10.68 18.57
C VAL A 19 -1.22 -9.38 19.24
N ILE A 20 -0.67 -9.04 20.41
CA ILE A 20 -0.98 -7.78 21.09
C ILE A 20 -0.67 -6.56 20.20
N TRP A 21 0.31 -6.67 19.31
CA TRP A 21 0.71 -5.61 18.37
C TRP A 21 -0.27 -5.40 17.21
N ILE A 22 -1.30 -6.24 17.09
CA ILE A 22 -2.42 -5.98 16.18
C ILE A 22 -3.23 -4.76 16.66
N ILE A 23 -3.31 -4.54 17.99
CA ILE A 23 -4.16 -3.51 18.61
C ILE A 23 -3.37 -2.46 19.40
N VAL A 24 -2.13 -2.74 19.79
CA VAL A 24 -1.27 -1.83 20.53
C VAL A 24 -0.25 -1.22 19.58
N PRO A 25 -0.06 0.13 19.58
CA PRO A 25 0.96 0.78 18.79
C PRO A 25 2.37 0.26 19.07
N ALA A 26 3.14 0.06 18.03
CA ALA A 26 4.50 -0.45 18.13
C ALA A 26 5.44 0.59 18.81
N PRO A 27 6.34 0.15 19.72
CA PRO A 27 7.31 1.03 20.36
C PRO A 27 8.54 1.33 19.50
N GLY A 28 8.56 0.92 18.23
CA GLY A 28 9.65 1.16 17.29
C GLY A 28 9.49 0.39 15.99
N TYR A 29 10.34 0.72 15.02
CA TYR A 29 10.26 0.24 13.64
C TYR A 29 10.24 -1.30 13.51
N GLN A 30 11.11 -2.01 14.23
CA GLN A 30 11.18 -3.48 14.14
C GLN A 30 9.91 -4.16 14.65
N ILE A 31 9.33 -3.63 15.74
CA ILE A 31 8.07 -4.15 16.28
C ILE A 31 6.91 -3.78 15.36
N TRP A 32 6.95 -2.62 14.70
CA TRP A 32 5.97 -2.26 13.69
C TRP A 32 6.00 -3.24 12.50
N LEU A 33 7.17 -3.57 11.92
CA LEU A 33 7.28 -4.59 10.87
C LEU A 33 6.69 -5.93 11.32
N PHE A 34 6.98 -6.33 12.56
CA PHE A 34 6.41 -7.52 13.14
C PHE A 34 4.88 -7.41 13.29
N SER A 35 4.35 -6.25 13.69
CA SER A 35 2.91 -6.03 13.81
C SER A 35 2.17 -6.13 12.48
N VAL A 36 2.76 -5.63 11.38
CA VAL A 36 2.24 -5.82 10.02
C VAL A 36 2.13 -7.32 9.70
N ALA A 37 3.22 -8.06 9.89
CA ALA A 37 3.25 -9.50 9.63
C ALA A 37 2.19 -10.24 10.48
N VAL A 38 2.12 -9.98 11.78
CA VAL A 38 1.16 -10.65 12.67
C VAL A 38 -0.29 -10.30 12.31
N SER A 39 -0.56 -9.08 11.90
CA SER A 39 -1.90 -8.67 11.45
C SER A 39 -2.33 -9.43 10.20
N GLU A 40 -1.42 -9.56 9.23
CA GLU A 40 -1.69 -10.21 7.95
C GLU A 40 -1.77 -11.75 8.05
N TRP A 41 -1.02 -12.36 8.97
CA TRP A 41 -1.05 -13.81 9.21
C TRP A 41 -1.75 -14.20 10.52
N SER A 42 -2.68 -13.39 10.98
CA SER A 42 -3.33 -13.49 12.30
C SER A 42 -4.01 -14.83 12.58
N LEU A 43 -4.59 -15.51 11.57
CA LEU A 43 -5.24 -16.81 11.78
C LEU A 43 -4.26 -17.95 12.14
N TRP A 44 -2.98 -17.85 11.80
CA TRP A 44 -1.98 -18.79 12.26
C TRP A 44 -1.74 -18.68 13.77
N PHE A 45 -1.76 -17.45 14.28
CA PHE A 45 -1.68 -17.20 15.72
C PHE A 45 -2.97 -17.60 16.44
N ALA A 46 -4.14 -17.46 15.80
CA ALA A 46 -5.39 -17.99 16.31
C ALA A 46 -5.32 -19.53 16.48
N ALA A 47 -4.80 -20.24 15.47
CA ALA A 47 -4.60 -21.69 15.55
C ALA A 47 -3.62 -22.09 16.67
N LEU A 48 -2.51 -21.34 16.82
CA LEU A 48 -1.54 -21.55 17.90
C LEU A 48 -2.17 -21.38 19.28
N ALA A 49 -2.93 -20.29 19.47
CA ALA A 49 -3.64 -20.01 20.73
C ALA A 49 -4.68 -21.10 21.05
N LEU A 50 -5.44 -21.53 20.04
CA LEU A 50 -6.42 -22.61 20.19
C LEU A 50 -5.76 -23.94 20.63
N LEU A 51 -4.64 -24.30 20.01
CA LEU A 51 -3.86 -25.49 20.42
C LEU A 51 -3.38 -25.37 21.88
N GLY A 52 -2.90 -24.18 22.27
CA GLY A 52 -2.51 -23.90 23.66
C GLY A 52 -3.66 -24.01 24.66
N ILE A 53 -4.88 -23.56 24.29
CA ILE A 53 -6.10 -23.69 25.10
C ILE A 53 -6.45 -25.17 25.27
N ILE A 54 -6.50 -25.93 24.17
CA ILE A 54 -6.84 -27.37 24.19
C ILE A 54 -5.82 -28.13 25.04
N ALA A 55 -4.53 -27.89 24.87
CA ALA A 55 -3.48 -28.49 25.69
C ALA A 55 -3.58 -28.11 27.18
N GLY A 56 -3.97 -26.87 27.48
CA GLY A 56 -4.24 -26.39 28.84
C GLY A 56 -5.40 -27.13 29.49
N LEU A 57 -6.52 -27.27 28.79
CA LEU A 57 -7.69 -28.02 29.24
C LEU A 57 -7.38 -29.51 29.45
N PHE A 58 -6.62 -30.10 28.51
CA PHE A 58 -6.18 -31.51 28.65
C PHE A 58 -5.27 -31.70 29.86
N SER A 59 -4.38 -30.75 30.14
CA SER A 59 -3.50 -30.84 31.33
C SER A 59 -4.28 -30.85 32.64
N ARG A 60 -5.46 -30.21 32.72
CA ARG A 60 -6.38 -30.29 33.86
C ARG A 60 -6.86 -31.70 34.14
N THR A 61 -7.27 -32.42 33.08
CA THR A 61 -7.86 -33.76 33.19
C THR A 61 -6.83 -34.81 33.69
N VAL A 62 -5.55 -34.64 33.31
CA VAL A 62 -4.49 -35.60 33.62
C VAL A 62 -3.91 -35.40 35.04
N ASN A 63 -3.88 -34.17 35.55
CA ASN A 63 -3.08 -33.84 36.73
C ASN A 63 -3.83 -33.15 37.92
N GLY A 64 -5.11 -32.89 37.77
CA GLY A 64 -6.08 -32.61 38.85
C GLY A 64 -5.85 -31.43 39.81
N GLN A 65 -4.71 -30.78 39.85
CA GLN A 65 -4.42 -29.71 40.82
C GLN A 65 -3.56 -28.57 40.29
N GLY A 66 -4.06 -27.35 40.47
CA GLY A 66 -3.37 -26.09 40.19
C GLY A 66 -4.09 -25.20 39.19
N ASN A 67 -4.02 -23.86 39.39
CA ASN A 67 -4.73 -22.87 38.59
C ASN A 67 -3.98 -22.49 37.25
N LEU A 68 -2.85 -23.11 36.93
CA LEU A 68 -2.05 -22.78 35.77
C LEU A 68 -2.79 -23.06 34.43
N TRP A 69 -3.64 -24.11 34.41
CA TRP A 69 -4.47 -24.40 33.23
C TRP A 69 -5.49 -23.26 32.97
N LEU A 70 -6.07 -22.71 34.05
CA LEU A 70 -7.03 -21.61 33.97
C LEU A 70 -6.34 -20.34 33.44
N LEU A 71 -5.19 -19.99 34.01
CA LEU A 71 -4.38 -18.86 33.56
C LEU A 71 -3.98 -19.03 32.08
N SER A 72 -3.48 -20.21 31.71
CA SER A 72 -3.14 -20.51 30.32
C SER A 72 -4.34 -20.36 29.39
N SER A 73 -5.51 -20.89 29.78
CA SER A 73 -6.74 -20.80 28.97
C SER A 73 -7.22 -19.36 28.81
N VAL A 74 -7.15 -18.54 29.85
CA VAL A 74 -7.51 -17.09 29.77
C VAL A 74 -6.57 -16.36 28.83
N ILE A 75 -5.25 -16.54 28.97
CA ILE A 75 -4.26 -15.92 28.09
C ILE A 75 -4.49 -16.35 26.64
N GLY A 76 -4.68 -17.65 26.41
CA GLY A 76 -4.97 -18.21 25.08
C GLY A 76 -6.25 -17.66 24.47
N SER A 77 -7.31 -17.51 25.28
CA SER A 77 -8.58 -16.94 24.80
C SER A 77 -8.43 -15.48 24.40
N LEU A 78 -7.67 -14.68 25.14
CA LEU A 78 -7.35 -13.30 24.74
C LEU A 78 -6.56 -13.27 23.44
N ALA A 79 -5.51 -14.08 23.33
CA ALA A 79 -4.72 -14.18 22.10
C ALA A 79 -5.59 -14.61 20.89
N PHE A 80 -6.45 -15.59 21.09
CA PHE A 80 -7.38 -16.09 20.06
C PHE A 80 -8.34 -14.99 19.59
N ILE A 81 -8.97 -14.25 20.51
CA ILE A 81 -9.91 -13.17 20.17
C ILE A 81 -9.19 -12.05 19.40
N ILE A 82 -8.00 -11.63 19.86
CA ILE A 82 -7.23 -10.59 19.17
C ILE A 82 -6.85 -11.06 17.76
N SER A 83 -6.43 -12.33 17.61
CA SER A 83 -6.06 -12.89 16.31
C SER A 83 -7.22 -12.96 15.31
N LEU A 84 -8.45 -13.00 15.77
CA LEU A 84 -9.63 -13.02 14.90
C LEU A 84 -10.07 -11.62 14.44
N TYR A 85 -9.59 -10.56 15.11
CA TYR A 85 -10.00 -9.18 14.79
C TYR A 85 -9.76 -8.80 13.33
N PRO A 86 -8.61 -9.07 12.69
CA PRO A 86 -8.39 -8.76 11.27
C PRO A 86 -9.45 -9.38 10.36
N PHE A 87 -9.75 -10.66 10.55
CA PHE A 87 -10.75 -11.36 9.75
C PHE A 87 -12.15 -10.76 9.91
N PHE A 88 -12.60 -10.58 11.16
CA PHE A 88 -13.96 -10.05 11.40
C PHE A 88 -14.11 -8.59 10.98
N SER A 89 -13.05 -7.78 11.07
CA SER A 89 -13.10 -6.38 10.66
C SER A 89 -13.27 -6.19 9.15
N VAL A 90 -12.81 -7.13 8.33
CA VAL A 90 -13.02 -7.09 6.88
C VAL A 90 -14.28 -7.79 6.41
N LEU A 91 -14.87 -8.61 7.25
CA LEU A 91 -16.06 -9.40 6.87
C LEU A 91 -17.29 -8.51 6.60
N SER A 92 -17.44 -7.39 7.31
CA SER A 92 -18.48 -6.40 7.04
C SER A 92 -18.28 -5.76 5.66
N ILE A 93 -17.07 -5.32 5.36
CA ILE A 93 -16.69 -4.71 4.06
C ILE A 93 -16.97 -5.72 2.93
N ALA A 94 -16.52 -6.96 3.10
CA ALA A 94 -16.73 -8.00 2.10
C ALA A 94 -18.22 -8.27 1.83
N ARG A 95 -19.04 -8.25 2.88
CA ARG A 95 -20.51 -8.43 2.74
C ARG A 95 -21.17 -7.24 2.06
N GLU A 96 -20.83 -6.02 2.46
CA GLU A 96 -21.40 -4.79 1.90
C GLU A 96 -21.06 -4.65 0.41
N GLN A 97 -19.87 -5.08 0.01
CA GLN A 97 -19.38 -4.98 -1.36
C GLN A 97 -19.53 -6.27 -2.18
N ASN A 98 -20.16 -7.30 -1.59
CA ASN A 98 -20.38 -8.59 -2.23
C ASN A 98 -19.10 -9.30 -2.68
N ILE A 99 -18.00 -9.14 -1.91
CA ILE A 99 -16.69 -9.73 -2.16
C ILE A 99 -16.57 -11.08 -1.45
N SER A 100 -16.13 -12.12 -2.18
CA SER A 100 -15.90 -13.43 -1.62
C SER A 100 -14.46 -13.54 -1.07
N LEU A 101 -14.31 -13.66 0.26
CA LEU A 101 -13.05 -13.95 0.90
C LEU A 101 -12.71 -15.44 0.83
N SER A 102 -11.48 -15.75 0.46
CA SER A 102 -10.99 -17.12 0.29
C SER A 102 -9.99 -17.53 1.37
N LEU A 103 -10.41 -18.40 2.29
CA LEU A 103 -9.51 -19.05 3.25
C LEU A 103 -8.39 -19.84 2.55
N LYS A 104 -8.72 -20.51 1.44
CA LYS A 104 -7.73 -21.27 0.65
C LYS A 104 -6.62 -20.33 0.12
N THR A 105 -6.97 -19.17 -0.39
CA THR A 105 -6.02 -18.16 -0.85
C THR A 105 -5.16 -17.67 0.30
N TYR A 106 -5.77 -17.33 1.42
CA TYR A 106 -5.09 -16.86 2.63
C TYR A 106 -4.03 -17.86 3.13
N PHE A 107 -4.39 -19.15 3.27
CA PHE A 107 -3.46 -20.16 3.77
C PHE A 107 -2.43 -20.63 2.75
N ASN A 108 -2.74 -20.62 1.45
CA ASN A 108 -1.81 -21.04 0.41
C ASN A 108 -0.72 -20.01 0.10
N GLY A 109 -0.91 -18.74 0.48
CA GLY A 109 0.05 -17.66 0.23
C GLY A 109 1.45 -17.99 0.74
N ILE A 110 1.56 -18.45 1.99
CA ILE A 110 2.84 -18.82 2.62
C ILE A 110 3.56 -19.95 1.88
N TRP A 111 2.84 -20.98 1.42
CA TRP A 111 3.43 -22.16 0.77
C TRP A 111 3.90 -21.88 -0.66
N LYS A 112 3.23 -20.97 -1.38
CA LYS A 112 3.62 -20.61 -2.75
C LYS A 112 4.84 -19.70 -2.78
N GLU A 113 4.94 -18.75 -1.85
CA GLU A 113 6.11 -17.89 -1.72
C GLU A 113 7.36 -18.66 -1.31
N SER A 114 7.24 -19.62 -0.40
CA SER A 114 8.39 -20.46 0.03
C SER A 114 8.86 -21.45 -1.04
N ASN A 115 8.00 -21.86 -1.96
CA ASN A 115 8.32 -22.82 -3.03
C ASN A 115 8.63 -22.16 -4.38
N SER A 116 8.36 -20.88 -4.55
CA SER A 116 8.95 -20.09 -5.61
C SER A 116 10.38 -19.71 -5.23
N SER A 117 11.25 -20.74 -5.02
CA SER A 117 12.67 -20.56 -5.26
C SER A 117 12.75 -20.04 -6.68
N ALA A 118 12.85 -18.72 -6.76
CA ALA A 118 12.85 -17.95 -7.97
C ALA A 118 14.04 -18.35 -8.83
N LYS A 119 13.87 -19.37 -9.62
CA LYS A 119 14.47 -19.37 -10.94
C LYS A 119 13.65 -18.33 -11.68
N GLU A 120 14.14 -17.09 -11.60
CA GLU A 120 13.57 -15.88 -12.19
C GLU A 120 13.18 -16.14 -13.64
N LEU A 121 11.93 -16.52 -13.84
CA LEU A 121 11.29 -16.19 -15.09
C LEU A 121 11.16 -14.68 -15.06
N LYS A 122 12.10 -13.95 -15.71
CA LYS A 122 11.90 -12.56 -16.06
C LYS A 122 10.66 -12.53 -16.94
N ASP A 123 9.51 -12.28 -16.32
CA ASP A 123 8.23 -12.11 -16.99
C ASP A 123 7.95 -10.64 -17.32
N PHE A 124 9.00 -9.82 -17.31
CA PHE A 124 8.99 -8.41 -17.67
C PHE A 124 10.20 -8.05 -18.51
N THR A 125 10.09 -6.93 -19.24
CA THR A 125 11.18 -6.32 -19.99
C THR A 125 11.47 -4.94 -19.41
N THR A 126 12.75 -4.62 -19.19
CA THR A 126 13.18 -3.33 -18.66
C THR A 126 13.48 -2.36 -19.81
N TYR A 127 12.98 -1.13 -19.68
CA TYR A 127 13.24 -0.01 -20.59
C TYR A 127 13.78 1.18 -19.81
N THR A 128 14.55 2.03 -20.51
CA THR A 128 14.92 3.36 -20.00
C THR A 128 13.92 4.36 -20.52
N TYR A 129 13.17 5.01 -19.65
CA TYR A 129 12.13 5.97 -20.05
C TYR A 129 12.58 7.43 -19.99
N ALA A 130 13.66 7.71 -19.27
CA ALA A 130 14.27 9.04 -19.23
C ALA A 130 15.75 8.96 -18.88
N HIS A 131 16.48 10.03 -19.14
CA HIS A 131 17.83 10.23 -18.65
C HIS A 131 17.87 11.48 -17.77
N ALA A 132 18.33 11.35 -16.55
CA ALA A 132 18.43 12.43 -15.59
C ALA A 132 19.76 12.33 -14.84
N ASP A 133 20.46 13.44 -14.70
CA ASP A 133 21.72 13.54 -13.94
C ASP A 133 22.81 12.51 -14.36
N GLY A 134 22.78 12.10 -15.64
CA GLY A 134 23.72 11.12 -16.21
C GLY A 134 23.32 9.65 -16.00
N GLU A 135 22.21 9.38 -15.32
CA GLU A 135 21.66 8.03 -15.11
C GLU A 135 20.37 7.82 -15.89
N GLY A 136 20.11 6.56 -16.28
CA GLY A 136 18.85 6.18 -16.92
C GLY A 136 17.79 5.81 -15.91
N LEU A 137 16.66 6.52 -15.91
CA LEU A 137 15.48 6.12 -15.17
C LEU A 137 14.80 4.95 -15.89
N GLN A 138 14.57 3.86 -15.18
CA GLN A 138 14.09 2.62 -15.75
C GLN A 138 12.65 2.30 -15.36
N LEU A 139 12.00 1.50 -16.19
CA LEU A 139 10.72 0.87 -15.90
C LEU A 139 10.70 -0.58 -16.35
N ASP A 140 9.94 -1.41 -15.65
CA ASP A 140 9.70 -2.81 -15.99
C ASP A 140 8.30 -2.96 -16.57
N VAL A 141 8.20 -3.56 -17.75
CA VAL A 141 6.95 -3.75 -18.47
C VAL A 141 6.48 -5.20 -18.32
N TYR A 142 5.32 -5.38 -17.70
CA TYR A 142 4.61 -6.66 -17.62
C TYR A 142 3.48 -6.66 -18.64
N LEU A 143 3.56 -7.56 -19.60
CA LEU A 143 2.56 -7.68 -20.66
C LEU A 143 1.45 -8.66 -20.28
N PRO A 144 0.18 -8.34 -20.59
CA PRO A 144 -0.91 -9.31 -20.46
C PRO A 144 -0.74 -10.44 -21.48
N THR A 145 -1.34 -11.61 -21.23
CA THR A 145 -1.47 -12.61 -22.29
C THR A 145 -2.30 -12.05 -23.45
N VAL A 146 -1.98 -12.44 -24.69
CA VAL A 146 -2.61 -11.90 -25.90
C VAL A 146 -4.15 -11.94 -25.86
N ASN A 147 -4.71 -13.01 -25.28
CA ASN A 147 -6.17 -13.19 -25.20
C ASN A 147 -6.81 -12.40 -24.02
N ALA A 148 -6.02 -11.89 -23.08
CA ALA A 148 -6.52 -11.13 -21.92
C ALA A 148 -6.33 -9.62 -22.11
N ALA A 149 -5.50 -9.18 -23.09
CA ALA A 149 -5.18 -7.77 -23.29
C ALA A 149 -6.44 -6.93 -23.54
N ASN A 150 -6.64 -5.91 -22.68
CA ASN A 150 -7.81 -5.03 -22.72
C ASN A 150 -7.50 -3.64 -23.31
N GLY A 151 -6.24 -3.39 -23.70
CA GLY A 151 -5.76 -2.13 -24.27
C GLY A 151 -5.66 -0.98 -23.27
N ALA A 152 -5.76 -1.25 -21.97
CA ALA A 152 -5.52 -0.27 -20.91
C ALA A 152 -4.19 -0.54 -20.21
N SER A 153 -3.67 0.46 -19.49
CA SER A 153 -2.41 0.32 -18.78
C SER A 153 -2.45 0.94 -17.38
N VAL A 154 -1.55 0.43 -16.53
CA VAL A 154 -1.32 0.90 -15.17
C VAL A 154 0.17 1.23 -15.01
N ILE A 155 0.48 2.47 -14.67
CA ILE A 155 1.83 2.86 -14.25
C ILE A 155 1.88 2.73 -12.73
N VAL A 156 2.80 1.91 -12.23
CA VAL A 156 2.99 1.64 -10.80
C VAL A 156 4.16 2.49 -10.28
N VAL A 157 3.91 3.19 -9.16
CA VAL A 157 4.89 4.06 -8.49
C VAL A 157 5.19 3.50 -7.11
N HIS A 158 6.44 3.10 -6.88
CA HIS A 158 6.87 2.44 -5.65
C HIS A 158 6.84 3.37 -4.43
N GLU A 159 6.80 2.77 -3.25
CA GLU A 159 6.91 3.48 -1.97
C GLU A 159 8.37 3.81 -1.60
N GLY A 160 8.64 4.18 -0.32
CA GLY A 160 10.00 4.35 0.18
C GLY A 160 10.31 5.74 0.68
N SER A 161 9.33 6.48 1.20
CA SER A 161 9.52 7.79 1.85
C SER A 161 10.29 8.81 1.00
N TRP A 162 10.17 8.73 -0.32
CA TRP A 162 10.84 9.55 -1.36
C TRP A 162 12.38 9.47 -1.35
N ASN A 163 12.97 8.54 -0.59
CA ASN A 163 14.43 8.39 -0.46
C ASN A 163 14.90 6.94 -0.61
N GLY A 164 14.02 6.04 -1.01
CA GLY A 164 14.31 4.62 -1.21
C GLY A 164 13.19 3.95 -1.97
N GLY A 165 13.21 2.61 -2.01
CA GLY A 165 12.31 1.79 -2.80
C GLY A 165 12.82 1.62 -4.24
N ALA A 166 12.17 0.76 -4.99
CA ALA A 166 12.49 0.48 -6.38
C ALA A 166 11.27 -0.08 -7.12
N ARG A 167 11.25 0.03 -8.43
CA ARG A 167 10.42 -0.83 -9.27
C ARG A 167 10.71 -2.28 -8.86
N SER A 168 9.83 -3.17 -8.92
CA SER A 168 9.96 -4.55 -8.41
C SER A 168 9.67 -4.80 -6.93
N ASP A 169 9.32 -3.78 -6.16
CA ASP A 169 8.96 -3.97 -4.75
C ASP A 169 7.67 -4.80 -4.58
N PHE A 170 6.75 -4.73 -5.55
CA PHE A 170 5.46 -5.43 -5.51
C PHE A 170 5.20 -6.30 -6.76
N PRO A 171 6.09 -7.25 -7.11
CA PRO A 171 6.02 -7.95 -8.39
C PRO A 171 4.78 -8.86 -8.52
N GLN A 172 4.20 -9.33 -7.41
CA GLN A 172 2.97 -10.13 -7.44
C GLN A 172 1.76 -9.30 -7.87
N TRP A 173 1.68 -8.03 -7.44
CA TRP A 173 0.64 -7.09 -7.87
C TRP A 173 0.74 -6.77 -9.35
N ASN A 174 1.97 -6.57 -9.85
CA ASN A 174 2.22 -6.29 -11.27
C ASN A 174 1.79 -7.47 -12.15
N ARG A 175 2.20 -8.69 -11.79
CA ARG A 175 1.78 -9.92 -12.48
C ARG A 175 0.28 -10.14 -12.43
N TRP A 176 -0.34 -9.85 -11.28
CA TRP A 176 -1.78 -9.98 -11.12
C TRP A 176 -2.53 -8.99 -12.02
N LEU A 177 -2.13 -7.72 -12.07
CA LEU A 177 -2.72 -6.73 -13.00
C LEU A 177 -2.54 -7.15 -14.46
N ALA A 178 -1.36 -7.65 -14.82
CA ALA A 178 -1.11 -8.17 -16.16
C ALA A 178 -2.01 -9.37 -16.50
N ALA A 179 -2.24 -10.27 -15.54
CA ALA A 179 -3.17 -11.40 -15.68
C ALA A 179 -4.64 -10.94 -15.84
N GLN A 180 -4.98 -9.73 -15.34
CA GLN A 180 -6.31 -9.11 -15.56
C GLN A 180 -6.42 -8.34 -16.88
N GLY A 181 -5.37 -8.38 -17.71
CA GLY A 181 -5.39 -7.80 -19.06
C GLY A 181 -4.78 -6.40 -19.20
N TYR A 182 -4.23 -5.84 -18.13
CA TYR A 182 -3.56 -4.54 -18.18
C TYR A 182 -2.09 -4.68 -18.58
N THR A 183 -1.58 -3.75 -19.39
CA THR A 183 -0.13 -3.58 -19.51
C THR A 183 0.36 -2.78 -18.31
N VAL A 184 1.32 -3.32 -17.57
CA VAL A 184 1.83 -2.69 -16.33
C VAL A 184 3.22 -2.13 -16.57
N PHE A 185 3.43 -0.88 -16.18
CA PHE A 185 4.71 -0.18 -16.22
C PHE A 185 5.11 0.17 -14.78
N ASP A 186 6.03 -0.58 -14.22
CA ASP A 186 6.53 -0.37 -12.85
C ASP A 186 7.79 0.49 -12.93
N ILE A 187 7.74 1.71 -12.40
CA ILE A 187 8.75 2.74 -12.66
C ILE A 187 9.65 2.99 -11.46
N ASP A 188 10.93 3.31 -11.73
CA ASP A 188 11.78 4.04 -10.79
C ASP A 188 11.49 5.54 -10.91
N TYR A 189 11.77 6.30 -9.87
CA TYR A 189 11.85 7.75 -9.86
C TYR A 189 13.04 8.19 -9.01
N ARG A 190 13.56 9.40 -9.17
CA ARG A 190 14.71 9.88 -8.42
C ARG A 190 14.39 10.04 -6.94
N VAL A 191 15.11 9.29 -6.12
CA VAL A 191 15.06 9.32 -4.66
C VAL A 191 16.14 10.21 -4.03
N ALA A 192 17.10 10.67 -4.83
CA ALA A 192 18.19 11.55 -4.43
C ALA A 192 18.63 12.43 -5.62
N PRO A 193 19.29 13.58 -5.38
CA PRO A 193 19.45 14.24 -4.07
C PRO A 193 18.13 14.85 -3.55
N GLN A 194 18.04 15.01 -2.25
CA GLN A 194 16.92 15.74 -1.63
C GLN A 194 17.29 17.22 -1.40
N PRO A 195 16.34 18.18 -1.44
CA PRO A 195 14.90 17.98 -1.64
C PRO A 195 14.55 17.58 -3.07
N ASN A 196 13.65 16.62 -3.24
CA ASN A 196 13.36 16.03 -4.55
C ASN A 196 11.87 16.04 -4.96
N TYR A 197 11.03 16.81 -4.29
CA TYR A 197 9.58 16.84 -4.56
C TYR A 197 9.24 17.24 -6.01
N LEU A 198 10.01 18.18 -6.62
CA LEU A 198 9.81 18.58 -8.02
C LEU A 198 10.31 17.48 -8.97
N THR A 199 11.53 16.98 -8.74
CA THR A 199 12.15 16.01 -9.62
C THR A 199 11.43 14.66 -9.59
N ALA A 200 11.10 14.14 -8.40
CA ALA A 200 10.37 12.88 -8.28
C ALA A 200 8.97 12.94 -8.90
N THR A 201 8.24 14.06 -8.70
CA THR A 201 6.92 14.26 -9.35
C THR A 201 7.07 14.38 -10.87
N GLY A 202 8.09 15.13 -11.32
CA GLY A 202 8.38 15.31 -12.75
C GLY A 202 8.80 14.01 -13.44
N ASP A 203 9.46 13.08 -12.73
CA ASP A 203 9.81 11.76 -13.25
C ASP A 203 8.56 10.88 -13.45
N VAL A 204 7.58 10.93 -12.55
CA VAL A 204 6.29 10.25 -12.75
C VAL A 204 5.55 10.82 -13.98
N LYS A 205 5.52 12.14 -14.15
CA LYS A 205 4.94 12.77 -15.34
C LYS A 205 5.67 12.37 -16.61
N CYS A 206 6.99 12.26 -16.54
CA CYS A 206 7.83 11.79 -17.63
C CYS A 206 7.48 10.35 -18.04
N ALA A 207 7.31 9.46 -17.05
CA ALA A 207 6.87 8.09 -17.31
C ALA A 207 5.49 8.06 -18.02
N VAL A 208 4.54 8.92 -17.62
CA VAL A 208 3.25 9.05 -18.30
C VAL A 208 3.43 9.45 -19.77
N ARG A 209 4.28 10.45 -20.06
CA ARG A 209 4.57 10.88 -21.43
C ARG A 209 5.23 9.76 -22.25
N TRP A 210 6.20 9.06 -21.67
CA TRP A 210 6.87 7.94 -22.32
C TRP A 210 5.90 6.81 -22.66
N VAL A 211 5.04 6.40 -21.73
CA VAL A 211 4.03 5.36 -21.97
C VAL A 211 3.06 5.78 -23.07
N LYS A 212 2.65 7.05 -23.11
CA LYS A 212 1.80 7.58 -24.19
C LYS A 212 2.50 7.57 -25.54
N SER A 213 3.78 7.95 -25.62
CA SER A 213 4.55 7.96 -26.86
C SER A 213 4.80 6.55 -27.41
N HIS A 214 4.85 5.54 -26.55
CA HIS A 214 5.04 4.13 -26.90
C HIS A 214 3.74 3.31 -26.93
N ALA A 215 2.57 3.98 -26.87
CA ALA A 215 1.28 3.31 -26.79
C ALA A 215 1.03 2.32 -27.93
N ALA A 216 1.45 2.65 -29.14
CA ALA A 216 1.32 1.78 -30.31
C ALA A 216 2.18 0.50 -30.19
N GLU A 217 3.40 0.60 -29.66
CA GLU A 217 4.31 -0.53 -29.44
C GLU A 217 3.69 -1.56 -28.48
N PHE A 218 3.10 -1.08 -27.38
CA PHE A 218 2.48 -1.93 -26.36
C PHE A 218 1.01 -2.26 -26.64
N LYS A 219 0.46 -1.80 -27.78
CA LYS A 219 -0.95 -2.01 -28.16
C LYS A 219 -1.94 -1.54 -27.10
N ILE A 220 -1.65 -0.41 -26.46
CA ILE A 220 -2.51 0.24 -25.48
C ILE A 220 -3.09 1.55 -26.04
N SER A 221 -4.18 2.02 -25.43
CA SER A 221 -4.73 3.35 -25.72
C SER A 221 -4.03 4.40 -24.83
N PRO A 222 -3.48 5.48 -25.40
CA PRO A 222 -2.87 6.58 -24.63
C PRO A 222 -3.88 7.31 -23.73
N GLU A 223 -5.18 7.13 -23.97
CA GLU A 223 -6.26 7.70 -23.17
C GLU A 223 -6.72 6.77 -22.03
N ARG A 224 -6.19 5.53 -21.97
CA ARG A 224 -6.59 4.51 -21.01
C ARG A 224 -5.45 4.11 -20.09
N ILE A 225 -4.76 5.14 -19.57
CA ILE A 225 -3.63 5.02 -18.65
C ILE A 225 -4.10 5.43 -17.25
N SER A 226 -3.78 4.64 -16.22
CA SER A 226 -3.96 4.99 -14.82
C SER A 226 -2.64 4.94 -14.07
N LEU A 227 -2.59 5.69 -12.96
CA LEU A 227 -1.51 5.59 -11.97
C LEU A 227 -1.96 4.74 -10.79
N LEU A 228 -1.06 3.92 -10.27
CA LEU A 228 -1.21 3.22 -9.00
C LEU A 228 0.02 3.46 -8.16
N GLY A 229 -0.14 4.00 -6.98
CA GLY A 229 1.01 4.26 -6.10
C GLY A 229 0.77 3.79 -4.68
N ARG A 230 1.90 3.62 -3.95
CA ARG A 230 1.93 3.25 -2.53
C ARG A 230 2.70 4.26 -1.72
N SER A 231 2.17 4.68 -0.56
CA SER A 231 2.85 5.60 0.37
C SER A 231 3.39 6.86 -0.34
N ALA A 232 4.69 7.08 -0.33
CA ALA A 232 5.38 8.13 -1.07
C ALA A 232 5.08 8.08 -2.59
N GLY A 233 5.01 6.89 -3.19
CA GLY A 233 4.63 6.73 -4.60
C GLY A 233 3.16 7.05 -4.85
N ALA A 234 2.27 6.78 -3.90
CA ALA A 234 0.87 7.19 -4.01
C ALA A 234 0.72 8.72 -3.94
N HIS A 235 1.49 9.37 -3.06
CA HIS A 235 1.58 10.83 -3.02
C HIS A 235 2.04 11.38 -4.37
N LEU A 236 3.13 10.84 -4.95
CA LEU A 236 3.65 11.29 -6.25
C LEU A 236 2.66 11.02 -7.39
N ALA A 237 1.99 9.88 -7.39
CA ALA A 237 0.96 9.54 -8.38
C ALA A 237 -0.22 10.51 -8.34
N LEU A 238 -0.73 10.82 -7.14
CA LEU A 238 -1.78 11.81 -6.94
C LEU A 238 -1.32 13.21 -7.38
N LEU A 239 -0.14 13.65 -6.93
CA LEU A 239 0.39 14.97 -7.24
C LEU A 239 0.64 15.12 -8.75
N ALA A 240 1.24 14.13 -9.41
CA ALA A 240 1.47 14.15 -10.85
C ALA A 240 0.17 14.21 -11.66
N ALA A 241 -0.83 13.40 -11.26
CA ALA A 241 -2.13 13.37 -11.93
C ALA A 241 -2.93 14.66 -11.75
N TYR A 242 -2.94 15.22 -10.53
CA TYR A 242 -3.75 16.39 -10.21
C TYR A 242 -3.11 17.70 -10.69
N SER A 243 -1.80 17.71 -10.90
CA SER A 243 -1.05 18.85 -11.44
C SER A 243 -0.67 18.68 -12.93
N ALA A 244 -1.38 17.81 -13.67
CA ALA A 244 -1.12 17.63 -15.09
C ALA A 244 -1.21 18.97 -15.83
N GLY A 245 -0.17 19.33 -16.61
CA GLY A 245 -0.07 20.59 -17.34
C GLY A 245 0.30 21.82 -16.49
N ASP A 246 0.49 21.70 -15.15
CA ASP A 246 0.98 22.83 -14.33
C ASP A 246 2.49 23.06 -14.62
N ALA A 247 2.80 24.19 -15.22
CA ALA A 247 4.17 24.57 -15.58
C ALA A 247 5.12 24.72 -14.36
N ARG A 248 4.58 24.84 -13.15
CA ARG A 248 5.38 24.90 -11.90
C ARG A 248 5.85 23.50 -11.44
N LEU A 249 5.20 22.44 -11.95
CA LEU A 249 5.54 21.04 -11.73
C LEU A 249 5.74 20.35 -13.10
N PRO A 250 6.76 20.71 -13.88
CA PRO A 250 6.96 20.16 -15.21
C PRO A 250 7.42 18.70 -15.15
N ALA A 251 7.17 17.93 -16.22
CA ALA A 251 7.90 16.70 -16.44
C ALA A 251 9.39 16.98 -16.60
N THR A 252 10.24 16.08 -16.12
CA THR A 252 11.71 16.27 -16.10
C THR A 252 12.40 15.79 -17.37
N CYS A 253 11.67 15.21 -18.33
CA CYS A 253 12.20 14.73 -19.60
C CYS A 253 11.91 15.67 -20.77
N ALA A 254 12.72 15.49 -21.80
CA ALA A 254 12.59 16.20 -23.07
C ALA A 254 11.73 15.46 -24.11
N GLU A 255 10.72 14.66 -23.67
CA GLU A 255 9.78 14.01 -24.59
C GLU A 255 8.94 15.06 -25.32
N GLU A 256 9.48 15.57 -26.42
CA GLU A 256 8.94 16.72 -27.16
C GLU A 256 7.62 16.41 -27.88
N ASN A 257 7.36 15.13 -28.20
CA ASN A 257 6.23 14.73 -29.03
C ASN A 257 4.92 14.51 -28.25
N VAL A 258 4.98 14.39 -26.90
CA VAL A 258 3.83 14.18 -26.03
C VAL A 258 3.91 15.09 -24.82
N THR A 259 3.09 16.14 -24.82
CA THR A 259 3.02 17.09 -23.70
C THR A 259 1.85 16.79 -22.74
N ASN A 260 0.93 15.92 -23.13
CA ASN A 260 -0.25 15.58 -22.34
C ASN A 260 0.10 14.54 -21.24
N GLU A 261 -0.01 14.96 -19.98
CA GLU A 261 0.25 14.15 -18.77
C GLU A 261 -1.03 13.61 -18.13
N ASN A 262 -2.20 13.91 -18.71
CA ASN A 262 -3.49 13.49 -18.15
C ASN A 262 -3.56 11.95 -18.09
N VAL A 263 -4.05 11.47 -16.95
CA VAL A 263 -4.34 10.04 -16.74
C VAL A 263 -5.83 9.84 -16.53
N ARG A 264 -6.30 8.64 -16.76
CA ARG A 264 -7.71 8.30 -16.70
C ARG A 264 -8.22 8.06 -15.30
N ALA A 265 -7.38 7.54 -14.41
CA ALA A 265 -7.72 7.27 -13.01
C ALA A 265 -6.46 7.15 -12.14
N VAL A 266 -6.64 7.28 -10.83
CA VAL A 266 -5.56 7.07 -9.85
C VAL A 266 -6.02 6.09 -8.77
N VAL A 267 -5.16 5.13 -8.42
CA VAL A 267 -5.30 4.25 -7.26
C VAL A 267 -4.21 4.60 -6.26
N SER A 268 -4.61 4.98 -5.07
CA SER A 268 -3.71 5.49 -4.03
C SER A 268 -3.80 4.64 -2.76
N PHE A 269 -2.70 4.01 -2.38
CA PHE A 269 -2.58 3.28 -1.13
C PHE A 269 -1.89 4.15 -0.08
N TYR A 270 -2.55 4.36 1.02
CA TYR A 270 -2.04 5.00 2.26
C TYR A 270 -1.12 6.21 2.05
N ALA A 271 -1.51 7.11 1.13
CA ALA A 271 -0.73 8.30 0.80
C ALA A 271 -0.82 9.39 1.87
N PRO A 272 0.26 10.13 2.16
CA PRO A 272 0.17 11.45 2.76
C PRO A 272 -0.32 12.44 1.70
N THR A 273 -1.42 13.15 1.96
CA THR A 273 -2.12 13.95 0.95
C THR A 273 -2.24 15.43 1.30
N ASP A 274 -2.09 15.78 2.57
CA ASP A 274 -2.07 17.15 3.11
C ASP A 274 -0.81 17.27 3.97
N LEU A 275 0.27 17.71 3.35
CA LEU A 275 1.60 17.64 3.96
C LEU A 275 1.80 18.59 5.15
N PRO A 276 1.26 19.82 5.17
CA PRO A 276 1.29 20.66 6.36
C PRO A 276 0.59 19.97 7.54
N TRP A 277 -0.61 19.44 7.30
CA TRP A 277 -1.35 18.73 8.33
C TRP A 277 -0.61 17.47 8.81
N ALA A 278 -0.06 16.67 7.88
CA ALA A 278 0.68 15.46 8.19
C ALA A 278 1.96 15.75 9.00
N TYR A 279 2.61 16.88 8.77
CA TYR A 279 3.75 17.35 9.54
C TYR A 279 3.39 17.63 10.99
N ASP A 280 2.29 18.37 11.20
CA ASP A 280 1.82 18.77 12.54
C ASP A 280 1.12 17.63 13.29
N ASN A 281 0.63 16.61 12.55
CA ASN A 281 -0.10 15.47 13.11
C ASN A 281 0.56 14.14 12.70
N PRO A 282 1.83 13.89 13.05
CA PRO A 282 2.51 12.66 12.70
C PRO A 282 1.80 11.44 13.30
N ALA A 283 1.96 10.29 12.66
CA ALA A 283 1.48 9.03 13.19
C ALA A 283 2.36 8.59 14.40
N ASN A 284 3.01 7.45 14.33
CA ASN A 284 3.86 6.99 15.43
C ASN A 284 5.32 7.39 15.22
N ARG A 285 5.77 8.44 15.91
CA ARG A 285 7.16 8.93 15.80
C ARG A 285 8.22 7.95 16.32
N LEU A 286 7.84 6.94 17.08
CA LEU A 286 8.76 5.87 17.49
C LEU A 286 9.04 4.89 16.35
N VAL A 287 8.13 4.82 15.36
CA VAL A 287 8.29 3.97 14.18
C VAL A 287 9.02 4.73 13.07
N ILE A 288 8.55 5.92 12.74
CA ILE A 288 9.17 6.81 11.75
C ILE A 288 9.05 8.28 12.18
N ASP A 289 10.12 9.04 12.06
CA ASP A 289 10.03 10.50 12.22
C ASP A 289 9.46 11.13 10.94
N GLY A 290 8.13 11.16 10.84
CA GLY A 290 7.40 11.73 9.72
C GLY A 290 7.76 13.19 9.43
N PRO A 291 7.78 14.09 10.43
CA PRO A 291 8.25 15.46 10.26
C PRO A 291 9.64 15.57 9.66
N ALA A 292 10.63 14.81 10.17
CA ALA A 292 11.98 14.82 9.61
C ALA A 292 12.03 14.27 8.17
N THR A 293 11.19 13.29 7.86
CA THR A 293 11.07 12.73 6.50
C THR A 293 10.51 13.75 5.53
N LEU A 294 9.43 14.46 5.91
CA LEU A 294 8.85 15.53 5.11
C LEU A 294 9.81 16.72 4.95
N SER A 295 10.53 17.09 6.02
CA SER A 295 11.54 18.17 5.94
C SER A 295 12.65 17.84 4.92
N ARG A 296 13.13 16.60 4.86
CA ARG A 296 14.12 16.20 3.84
C ARG A 296 13.53 16.30 2.43
N PHE A 297 12.34 15.79 2.22
CA PHE A 297 11.66 15.79 0.92
C PHE A 297 11.40 17.21 0.39
N LEU A 298 11.07 18.18 1.27
CA LEU A 298 10.65 19.53 0.92
C LEU A 298 11.73 20.62 1.18
N GLY A 299 12.84 20.25 1.84
CA GLY A 299 13.97 21.13 2.05
C GLY A 299 13.89 22.01 3.31
N GLY A 300 13.16 21.58 4.35
CA GLY A 300 13.05 22.25 5.64
C GLY A 300 11.72 22.02 6.35
N SER A 301 11.54 22.61 7.52
CA SER A 301 10.29 22.57 8.27
C SER A 301 9.31 23.64 7.76
N PRO A 302 7.98 23.36 7.69
CA PRO A 302 6.99 24.34 7.28
C PRO A 302 6.85 25.53 8.26
N HIS A 303 7.51 25.46 9.42
CA HIS A 303 7.55 26.51 10.43
C HIS A 303 8.81 27.39 10.37
N GLU A 304 9.76 27.08 9.46
CA GLU A 304 10.99 27.87 9.32
C GLU A 304 10.80 29.15 8.52
N SER A 305 9.96 29.11 7.46
CA SER A 305 9.66 30.26 6.62
C SER A 305 8.36 30.08 5.86
N ASP A 306 7.76 31.18 5.41
CA ASP A 306 6.59 31.15 4.53
C ASP A 306 6.89 30.43 3.21
N GLU A 307 8.11 30.56 2.67
CA GLU A 307 8.53 29.89 1.44
C GLU A 307 8.46 28.35 1.59
N ILE A 308 8.98 27.80 2.69
CA ILE A 308 8.94 26.35 2.92
C ILE A 308 7.50 25.90 3.18
N ARG A 309 6.73 26.70 3.92
CA ARG A 309 5.31 26.42 4.14
C ARG A 309 4.53 26.34 2.82
N GLU A 310 4.76 27.27 1.91
CA GLU A 310 4.14 27.24 0.57
C GLU A 310 4.57 26.01 -0.23
N ARG A 311 5.83 25.52 -0.08
CA ARG A 311 6.27 24.25 -0.69
C ARG A 311 5.45 23.07 -0.17
N PHE A 312 5.19 22.99 1.14
CA PHE A 312 4.34 21.94 1.73
C PHE A 312 2.92 21.97 1.16
N ILE A 313 2.32 23.16 1.08
CA ILE A 313 0.99 23.35 0.48
C ILE A 313 1.02 22.91 -0.99
N PHE A 314 1.97 23.43 -1.75
CA PHE A 314 2.09 23.19 -3.18
C PHE A 314 2.39 21.72 -3.52
N ALA A 315 3.17 21.01 -2.70
CA ALA A 315 3.43 19.59 -2.87
C ALA A 315 2.30 18.69 -2.35
N SER A 316 1.22 19.25 -1.79
CA SER A 316 0.09 18.45 -1.28
C SER A 316 -0.93 18.18 -2.38
N PRO A 317 -1.28 16.90 -2.67
CA PRO A 317 -2.37 16.57 -3.60
C PRO A 317 -3.67 17.30 -3.31
N THR A 318 -3.99 17.57 -2.04
CA THR A 318 -5.19 18.31 -1.63
C THR A 318 -5.27 19.74 -2.19
N ALA A 319 -4.13 20.36 -2.52
CA ALA A 319 -4.06 21.71 -3.06
C ALA A 319 -4.36 21.79 -4.57
N HIS A 320 -4.34 20.66 -5.27
CA HIS A 320 -4.53 20.58 -6.72
C HIS A 320 -5.89 19.98 -7.12
N VAL A 321 -6.77 19.73 -6.16
CA VAL A 321 -8.09 19.18 -6.44
C VAL A 321 -8.97 20.18 -7.15
N THR A 322 -9.54 19.80 -8.29
CA THR A 322 -10.50 20.57 -9.08
C THR A 322 -11.64 19.65 -9.53
N SER A 323 -12.65 20.21 -10.22
CA SER A 323 -13.70 19.41 -10.86
C SER A 323 -13.18 18.45 -11.95
N ASP A 324 -12.02 18.76 -12.55
CA ASP A 324 -11.39 17.99 -13.62
C ASP A 324 -10.41 16.94 -13.09
N THR A 325 -10.27 16.83 -11.76
CA THR A 325 -9.44 15.81 -11.12
C THR A 325 -9.88 14.41 -11.55
N PRO A 326 -8.95 13.55 -12.01
CA PRO A 326 -9.31 12.22 -12.49
C PRO A 326 -9.94 11.37 -11.38
N PRO A 327 -10.86 10.45 -11.73
CA PRO A 327 -11.41 9.49 -10.79
C PRO A 327 -10.34 8.84 -9.92
N THR A 328 -10.56 8.84 -8.60
CA THR A 328 -9.54 8.42 -7.63
C THR A 328 -10.09 7.39 -6.64
N LEU A 329 -9.40 6.24 -6.52
CA LEU A 329 -9.60 5.26 -5.47
C LEU A 329 -8.58 5.48 -4.35
N LEU A 330 -9.07 5.79 -3.15
CA LEU A 330 -8.26 6.01 -1.95
C LEU A 330 -8.38 4.81 -1.02
N ILE A 331 -7.26 4.16 -0.69
CA ILE A 331 -7.18 2.97 0.15
C ILE A 331 -6.32 3.27 1.36
N HIS A 332 -6.81 2.99 2.58
CA HIS A 332 -6.03 3.25 3.81
C HIS A 332 -6.36 2.27 4.92
N GLY A 333 -5.33 1.92 5.71
CA GLY A 333 -5.46 1.09 6.89
C GLY A 333 -5.79 1.90 8.16
N GLY A 334 -6.67 1.36 9.01
CA GLY A 334 -7.08 2.02 10.26
C GLY A 334 -6.02 1.99 11.35
N GLN A 335 -5.07 1.05 11.28
CA GLN A 335 -3.96 0.90 12.24
C GLN A 335 -2.62 1.40 11.68
N ASP A 336 -2.67 2.23 10.63
CA ASP A 336 -1.47 2.77 9.99
C ASP A 336 -0.67 3.66 10.97
N GLN A 337 0.58 3.24 11.25
CA GLN A 337 1.48 3.93 12.17
C GLN A 337 2.54 4.78 11.47
N LEU A 338 2.55 4.84 10.13
CA LEU A 338 3.44 5.68 9.35
C LEU A 338 2.73 6.92 8.80
N VAL A 339 1.55 6.73 8.23
CA VAL A 339 0.71 7.78 7.66
C VAL A 339 -0.70 7.65 8.24
N ARG A 340 -1.15 8.68 8.94
CA ARG A 340 -2.48 8.68 9.55
C ARG A 340 -3.58 8.62 8.49
N SER A 341 -4.60 7.78 8.72
CA SER A 341 -5.73 7.60 7.79
C SER A 341 -6.55 8.86 7.54
N GLU A 342 -6.44 9.85 8.42
CA GLU A 342 -7.06 11.17 8.22
C GLU A 342 -6.55 11.88 6.96
N ASN A 343 -5.35 11.54 6.45
CA ASN A 343 -4.90 12.02 5.13
C ASN A 343 -5.89 11.61 4.02
N MET A 344 -6.33 10.35 4.01
CA MET A 344 -7.34 9.87 3.07
C MET A 344 -8.65 10.64 3.22
N MET A 345 -9.12 10.85 4.45
CA MET A 345 -10.39 11.55 4.72
C MET A 345 -10.34 13.01 4.28
N ARG A 346 -9.20 13.68 4.49
CA ARG A 346 -8.98 15.09 4.07
C ARG A 346 -9.02 15.22 2.55
N LEU A 347 -8.34 14.33 1.82
CA LEU A 347 -8.39 14.34 0.36
C LEU A 347 -9.79 13.99 -0.16
N ALA A 348 -10.46 12.99 0.41
CA ALA A 348 -11.83 12.64 0.05
C ALA A 348 -12.81 13.81 0.26
N GLY A 349 -12.62 14.57 1.35
CA GLY A 349 -13.39 15.80 1.59
C GLY A 349 -13.19 16.82 0.48
N LYS A 350 -11.94 17.06 0.05
CA LYS A 350 -11.64 17.98 -1.05
C LYS A 350 -12.21 17.53 -2.40
N LEU A 351 -12.09 16.23 -2.70
CA LEU A 351 -12.67 15.64 -3.92
C LEU A 351 -14.19 15.78 -3.94
N LYS A 352 -14.84 15.56 -2.78
CA LYS A 352 -16.29 15.76 -2.63
C LYS A 352 -16.69 17.23 -2.83
N GLU A 353 -15.98 18.19 -2.22
CA GLU A 353 -16.20 19.63 -2.37
C GLU A 353 -16.09 20.06 -3.85
N ALA A 354 -15.14 19.47 -4.59
CA ALA A 354 -14.92 19.74 -6.02
C ALA A 354 -15.87 18.97 -6.95
N ASN A 355 -16.76 18.11 -6.44
CA ASN A 355 -17.58 17.16 -7.22
C ASN A 355 -16.74 16.21 -8.11
N ALA A 356 -15.49 15.93 -7.72
CA ALA A 356 -14.63 14.99 -8.41
C ALA A 356 -14.99 13.54 -8.05
N THR A 357 -14.98 12.65 -9.04
CA THR A 357 -15.30 11.22 -8.84
C THR A 357 -14.26 10.56 -7.95
N HIS A 358 -14.69 9.98 -6.84
CA HIS A 358 -13.78 9.26 -5.95
C HIS A 358 -14.49 8.14 -5.19
N LYS A 359 -13.70 7.17 -4.74
CA LYS A 359 -14.10 6.08 -3.86
C LYS A 359 -13.09 5.95 -2.73
N THR A 360 -13.55 5.65 -1.53
CA THR A 360 -12.68 5.38 -0.37
C THR A 360 -12.84 3.94 0.09
N LEU A 361 -11.73 3.29 0.41
CA LEU A 361 -11.70 1.97 1.03
C LEU A 361 -10.87 2.05 2.32
N PHE A 362 -11.56 2.01 3.44
CA PHE A 362 -10.95 1.99 4.77
C PHE A 362 -10.95 0.56 5.33
N ILE A 363 -9.76 0.06 5.71
CA ILE A 363 -9.58 -1.30 6.24
C ILE A 363 -9.19 -1.19 7.72
N PRO A 364 -10.12 -1.44 8.66
CA PRO A 364 -9.94 -1.05 10.07
C PRO A 364 -8.72 -1.65 10.77
N TYR A 365 -8.34 -2.90 10.44
CA TYR A 365 -7.21 -3.59 11.10
C TYR A 365 -5.87 -3.32 10.43
N ALA A 366 -5.88 -2.86 9.17
CA ALA A 366 -4.69 -2.85 8.33
C ALA A 366 -3.68 -1.79 8.79
N GLN A 367 -2.42 -2.19 8.74
CA GLN A 367 -1.26 -1.34 8.96
C GLN A 367 -0.79 -0.73 7.63
N HIS A 368 0.17 0.20 7.67
CA HIS A 368 0.89 0.63 6.48
C HIS A 368 1.59 -0.55 5.82
N GLY A 369 1.50 -0.69 4.50
CA GLY A 369 2.10 -1.81 3.77
C GLY A 369 1.37 -3.17 3.94
N PHE A 370 0.12 -3.19 4.40
CA PHE A 370 -0.65 -4.42 4.60
C PHE A 370 -0.74 -5.29 3.33
N ASP A 371 -0.65 -4.67 2.17
CA ASP A 371 -0.75 -5.33 0.86
C ASP A 371 0.57 -6.00 0.39
N TYR A 372 1.64 -5.97 1.22
CA TYR A 372 2.79 -6.88 1.07
C TYR A 372 2.35 -8.35 1.13
N ASN A 373 1.38 -8.68 1.99
CA ASN A 373 0.73 -9.96 1.92
C ASN A 373 -0.34 -9.96 0.82
N PHE A 374 0.07 -10.24 -0.41
CA PHE A 374 -0.82 -10.29 -1.58
C PHE A 374 -2.06 -11.18 -1.40
N ASN A 375 -1.97 -12.19 -0.54
CA ASN A 375 -3.05 -13.14 -0.23
C ASN A 375 -3.79 -12.81 1.07
N GLY A 376 -3.40 -11.75 1.78
CA GLY A 376 -4.02 -11.28 3.02
C GLY A 376 -5.47 -10.83 2.84
N TRP A 377 -6.19 -10.67 3.94
CA TRP A 377 -7.58 -10.26 3.91
C TRP A 377 -7.78 -8.89 3.28
N GLY A 378 -6.93 -7.93 3.66
CA GLY A 378 -6.96 -6.59 3.08
C GLY A 378 -6.67 -6.61 1.59
N ALA A 379 -5.65 -7.37 1.17
CA ALA A 379 -5.30 -7.50 -0.23
C ALA A 379 -6.41 -8.14 -1.08
N GLN A 380 -7.12 -9.16 -0.59
CA GLN A 380 -8.25 -9.78 -1.31
C GLN A 380 -9.39 -8.79 -1.56
N ILE A 381 -9.71 -7.93 -0.57
CA ILE A 381 -10.71 -6.86 -0.75
C ILE A 381 -10.21 -5.84 -1.77
N VAL A 382 -8.98 -5.36 -1.61
CA VAL A 382 -8.40 -4.34 -2.47
C VAL A 382 -8.29 -4.81 -3.92
N GLN A 383 -7.94 -6.07 -4.18
CA GLN A 383 -7.94 -6.64 -5.53
C GLN A 383 -9.30 -6.50 -6.22
N SER A 384 -10.38 -6.85 -5.53
CA SER A 384 -11.74 -6.73 -6.07
C SER A 384 -12.11 -5.27 -6.34
N GLU A 385 -11.79 -4.37 -5.38
CA GLU A 385 -12.08 -2.95 -5.49
C GLU A 385 -11.32 -2.26 -6.63
N ILE A 386 -10.04 -2.58 -6.79
CA ILE A 386 -9.22 -2.04 -7.90
C ILE A 386 -9.82 -2.48 -9.24
N LEU A 387 -10.16 -3.75 -9.42
CA LEU A 387 -10.72 -4.23 -10.68
C LEU A 387 -12.05 -3.55 -11.01
N GLY A 388 -12.96 -3.45 -10.04
CA GLY A 388 -14.23 -2.75 -10.21
C GLY A 388 -14.01 -1.29 -10.59
N PHE A 389 -13.15 -0.58 -9.85
CA PHE A 389 -12.85 0.82 -10.08
C PHE A 389 -12.19 1.07 -11.45
N LEU A 390 -11.19 0.27 -11.83
CA LEU A 390 -10.52 0.40 -13.12
C LEU A 390 -11.48 0.04 -14.27
N HIS A 391 -12.34 -0.97 -14.11
CA HIS A 391 -13.33 -1.32 -15.10
C HIS A 391 -14.29 -0.15 -15.37
N GLU A 392 -14.87 0.41 -14.33
CA GLU A 392 -15.83 1.53 -14.42
C GLU A 392 -15.22 2.79 -15.06
N ASN A 393 -13.95 3.10 -14.75
CA ASN A 393 -13.35 4.37 -15.11
C ASN A 393 -12.44 4.33 -16.33
N ILE A 394 -11.95 3.15 -16.74
CA ILE A 394 -10.98 3.00 -17.85
C ILE A 394 -11.58 2.23 -19.02
N GLN A 395 -12.43 1.22 -18.78
CA GLN A 395 -12.89 0.34 -19.84
C GLN A 395 -14.23 0.76 -20.46
N THR A 396 -15.09 1.45 -19.72
CA THR A 396 -16.49 1.74 -20.11
C THR A 396 -16.70 3.05 -20.87
N ARG A 397 -15.65 3.81 -21.20
CA ARG A 397 -15.80 5.09 -21.94
C ARG A 397 -14.85 5.18 -23.12
#